data_8571d4df0875d1c25683becf17c4071f
#
_entry.id   8571d4df0875d1c25683becf17c4071f
#
_cell.length_a   1.000
_cell.length_b   1.000
_cell.length_c   1.000
_cell.angle_alpha   90.00
_cell.angle_beta   90.00
_cell.angle_gamma   90.00
#
_symmetry.space_group_name_H-M   'P 1'
#
loop_
_entity.id
_entity.type
_entity.pdbx_description
1 polymer ?
#
loop_
_entity_poly.entity_id
_entity_poly.type
_entity_poly.pdbx_seq_one_letter_code
_entity_poly.pdbx_strand_id
1 'polypeptide(L)'
;MAVVMAALVAAGTAVFAAAPGAGSTVRPIRATPRPSTKAPAVIAGSYVALGDSYTSGPAIPTQLGPDTTPPAPADCLRSSENYPSLTARALGLQLVDVSCGGATTDNVDRAQGAGIPAQRSALRRTTALVTIGIGGNDLGFSTLATNCASYTPWGPTRVGWSCQAHYTTGGVDQLSTAVARVGVKVAGVLAQVRERSPGAKVFVIGYPDILPPTGSGCWPSLPFRVGDLNFLRGVEARLNAALASAAAGAGDHYVDMATPSETHSACAAPATRWVEGVLHPAQSYPLHPDATGMAAMAAVLESAMESTGTR
;
A
#
# COMPACT_ATOMS: atom_id res chain seq x y z
N MET A 1 -32.79 -42.74 -25.64
CA MET A 1 -33.66 -42.20 -26.72
C MET A 1 -33.18 -40.79 -27.01
N ALA A 2 -32.52 -40.65 -28.16
CA ALA A 2 -31.98 -39.37 -28.65
C ALA A 2 -33.00 -38.76 -29.61
N VAL A 3 -33.24 -37.47 -29.50
CA VAL A 3 -33.97 -36.68 -30.50
C VAL A 3 -33.03 -35.58 -30.97
N VAL A 4 -32.60 -35.73 -32.22
CA VAL A 4 -31.84 -34.73 -32.99
C VAL A 4 -32.89 -33.90 -33.74
N MET A 5 -32.83 -32.56 -33.58
CA MET A 5 -33.55 -31.62 -34.47
C MET A 5 -32.52 -30.85 -35.30
N ALA A 6 -32.57 -31.08 -36.61
CA ALA A 6 -31.88 -30.33 -37.63
C ALA A 6 -32.69 -29.11 -38.06
N ALA A 7 -32.11 -27.94 -38.10
CA ALA A 7 -32.69 -26.74 -38.68
C ALA A 7 -31.99 -26.39 -40.00
N LEU A 8 -32.77 -26.35 -41.06
CA LEU A 8 -32.38 -25.95 -42.43
C LEU A 8 -32.13 -24.42 -42.49
N VAL A 9 -31.03 -24.04 -43.09
CA VAL A 9 -30.74 -22.65 -43.50
C VAL A 9 -31.06 -22.50 -44.96
N ALA A 10 -32.02 -21.65 -45.30
CA ALA A 10 -32.37 -21.25 -46.65
C ALA A 10 -31.53 -20.02 -47.04
N ALA A 11 -30.69 -20.13 -48.07
CA ALA A 11 -29.97 -19.03 -48.66
C ALA A 11 -30.83 -18.29 -49.67
N GLY A 12 -31.13 -17.03 -49.40
CA GLY A 12 -31.76 -16.10 -50.33
C GLY A 12 -30.75 -15.17 -50.97
N THR A 13 -30.51 -15.31 -52.27
CA THR A 13 -29.69 -14.40 -53.09
C THR A 13 -30.53 -13.21 -53.55
N ALA A 14 -30.21 -12.02 -53.04
CA ALA A 14 -30.77 -10.76 -53.56
C ALA A 14 -29.78 -10.12 -54.55
N VAL A 15 -30.24 -9.96 -55.79
CA VAL A 15 -29.50 -9.23 -56.83
C VAL A 15 -29.86 -7.76 -56.74
N PHE A 16 -28.91 -6.92 -56.44
CA PHE A 16 -29.04 -5.44 -56.47
C PHE A 16 -28.52 -4.89 -57.79
N ALA A 17 -29.40 -4.21 -58.53
CA ALA A 17 -29.08 -3.46 -59.72
C ALA A 17 -28.33 -2.14 -59.34
N ALA A 18 -27.24 -1.86 -59.99
CA ALA A 18 -26.48 -0.64 -59.82
C ALA A 18 -27.11 0.54 -60.60
N ALA A 19 -27.30 1.66 -59.92
CA ALA A 19 -27.62 2.96 -60.55
C ALA A 19 -26.33 3.78 -60.74
N PRO A 20 -26.21 4.56 -61.84
CA PRO A 20 -24.98 5.31 -62.12
C PRO A 20 -24.84 6.58 -61.27
N GLY A 21 -23.65 6.85 -60.88
CA GLY A 21 -23.21 7.77 -59.86
C GLY A 21 -23.35 9.25 -60.14
N ALA A 22 -23.47 9.98 -59.05
CA ALA A 22 -23.16 11.39 -58.95
C ALA A 22 -21.80 11.51 -58.25
N GLY A 23 -20.83 12.11 -58.93
CA GLY A 23 -19.50 12.32 -58.39
C GLY A 23 -19.50 13.33 -57.23
N SER A 24 -19.31 12.84 -56.04
CA SER A 24 -19.01 13.68 -54.86
C SER A 24 -17.50 13.87 -54.73
N THR A 25 -17.06 15.07 -54.93
CA THR A 25 -15.68 15.49 -54.61
C THR A 25 -15.50 15.49 -53.09
N VAL A 26 -14.91 14.43 -52.56
CA VAL A 26 -14.55 14.36 -51.16
C VAL A 26 -13.37 15.28 -50.93
N ARG A 27 -13.61 16.38 -50.23
CA ARG A 27 -12.57 17.29 -49.74
C ARG A 27 -11.74 16.56 -48.67
N PRO A 28 -10.41 16.53 -48.75
CA PRO A 28 -9.61 15.83 -47.71
C PRO A 28 -9.82 16.52 -46.37
N ILE A 29 -10.28 15.74 -45.40
CA ILE A 29 -10.36 16.14 -43.98
C ILE A 29 -8.90 16.30 -43.51
N ARG A 30 -8.53 17.55 -43.21
CA ARG A 30 -7.25 17.87 -42.59
C ARG A 30 -7.19 17.17 -41.25
N ALA A 31 -6.33 16.16 -41.10
CA ALA A 31 -6.11 15.47 -39.84
C ALA A 31 -5.68 16.50 -38.79
N THR A 32 -6.47 16.65 -37.75
CA THR A 32 -6.08 17.39 -36.54
C THR A 32 -4.85 16.70 -35.95
N PRO A 33 -3.81 17.43 -35.56
CA PRO A 33 -2.67 16.82 -34.88
C PRO A 33 -3.16 16.09 -33.62
N ARG A 34 -2.88 14.79 -33.56
CA ARG A 34 -3.07 14.00 -32.34
C ARG A 34 -2.27 14.66 -31.24
N PRO A 35 -2.82 14.92 -30.03
CA PRO A 35 -2.02 15.45 -28.94
C PRO A 35 -0.84 14.52 -28.72
N SER A 36 0.38 15.09 -28.78
CA SER A 36 1.61 14.37 -28.50
C SER A 36 1.55 13.89 -27.06
N THR A 37 1.31 12.59 -26.86
CA THR A 37 1.51 11.97 -25.55
C THR A 37 2.99 12.09 -25.26
N LYS A 38 3.34 13.02 -24.37
CA LYS A 38 4.70 13.15 -23.84
C LYS A 38 5.13 11.78 -23.34
N ALA A 39 6.20 11.24 -23.89
CA ALA A 39 6.75 9.97 -23.40
C ALA A 39 6.95 10.06 -21.87
N PRO A 40 6.62 9.00 -21.10
CA PRO A 40 6.84 9.01 -19.66
C PRO A 40 8.30 9.39 -19.37
N ALA A 41 8.52 10.23 -18.38
CA ALA A 41 9.86 10.60 -17.96
C ALA A 41 10.53 9.37 -17.33
N VAL A 42 11.56 8.84 -17.95
CA VAL A 42 12.38 7.75 -17.39
C VAL A 42 13.02 8.25 -16.10
N ILE A 43 12.84 7.54 -14.99
CA ILE A 43 13.51 7.83 -13.73
C ILE A 43 14.99 7.50 -13.91
N ALA A 44 15.80 8.54 -14.10
CA ALA A 44 17.26 8.39 -14.12
C ALA A 44 17.79 8.69 -12.71
N GLY A 45 18.29 7.67 -12.02
CA GLY A 45 18.82 7.80 -10.65
C GLY A 45 18.45 6.65 -9.75
N SER A 46 18.79 6.76 -8.46
CA SER A 46 18.48 5.73 -7.47
C SER A 46 17.08 5.88 -6.90
N TYR A 47 16.46 4.76 -6.65
CA TYR A 47 15.24 4.63 -5.85
C TYR A 47 15.61 4.31 -4.40
N VAL A 48 15.15 5.09 -3.43
CA VAL A 48 15.32 4.84 -2.00
C VAL A 48 13.97 4.54 -1.37
N ALA A 49 13.85 3.37 -0.72
CA ALA A 49 12.66 2.99 0.05
C ALA A 49 12.92 3.16 1.55
N LEU A 50 12.14 4.02 2.18
CA LEU A 50 12.08 4.25 3.61
C LEU A 50 10.79 3.62 4.16
N GLY A 51 10.81 3.18 5.40
CA GLY A 51 9.57 2.70 6.00
C GLY A 51 9.74 1.75 7.18
N ASP A 52 8.59 1.23 7.61
CA ASP A 52 8.48 0.26 8.70
C ASP A 52 8.26 -1.18 8.17
N SER A 53 7.63 -2.03 8.98
CA SER A 53 7.36 -3.43 8.63
C SER A 53 6.41 -3.60 7.44
N TYR A 54 5.52 -2.64 7.18
CA TYR A 54 4.65 -2.66 5.99
C TYR A 54 5.40 -2.39 4.69
N THR A 55 6.60 -1.84 4.80
CA THR A 55 7.53 -1.66 3.68
C THR A 55 8.52 -2.82 3.61
N SER A 56 9.06 -3.28 4.77
CA SER A 56 10.13 -4.29 4.79
C SER A 56 9.64 -5.71 4.44
N GLY A 57 8.41 -6.09 4.77
CA GLY A 57 7.84 -7.41 4.44
C GLY A 57 8.32 -8.54 5.35
N PRO A 58 8.08 -8.46 6.68
CA PRO A 58 8.53 -9.46 7.64
C PRO A 58 7.92 -10.83 7.36
N ALA A 59 8.74 -11.87 7.48
CA ALA A 59 8.42 -13.27 7.26
C ALA A 59 8.04 -13.68 5.83
N ILE A 60 7.96 -12.75 4.88
CA ILE A 60 7.76 -13.09 3.47
C ILE A 60 9.08 -13.64 2.91
N PRO A 61 9.13 -14.83 2.32
CA PRO A 61 10.33 -15.38 1.67
C PRO A 61 10.68 -14.55 0.41
N THR A 62 11.94 -14.27 0.09
CA THR A 62 13.16 -14.57 0.83
C THR A 62 13.50 -13.41 1.76
N GLN A 63 13.72 -13.69 3.03
CA GLN A 63 14.21 -12.68 3.96
C GLN A 63 15.68 -12.37 3.68
N LEU A 64 16.01 -11.09 3.66
CA LEU A 64 17.38 -10.60 3.48
C LEU A 64 18.11 -10.56 4.82
N GLY A 65 19.40 -10.86 4.79
CA GLY A 65 20.28 -10.86 5.96
C GLY A 65 21.64 -10.25 5.62
N PRO A 66 22.57 -10.25 6.59
CA PRO A 66 23.91 -9.70 6.38
C PRO A 66 24.67 -10.37 5.23
N ASP A 67 24.42 -11.66 4.99
CA ASP A 67 25.11 -12.46 3.99
C ASP A 67 24.37 -12.53 2.64
N THR A 68 23.28 -11.81 2.49
CA THR A 68 22.51 -11.77 1.23
C THR A 68 23.03 -10.69 0.28
N THR A 69 22.57 -10.73 -0.97
CA THR A 69 22.85 -9.69 -1.97
C THR A 69 21.51 -9.13 -2.48
N PRO A 70 21.18 -7.86 -2.16
CA PRO A 70 21.92 -6.94 -1.29
C PRO A 70 21.89 -7.38 0.19
N PRO A 71 22.88 -6.99 0.99
CA PRO A 71 22.87 -7.28 2.43
C PRO A 71 21.86 -6.39 3.16
N ALA A 72 21.28 -6.93 4.24
CA ALA A 72 20.39 -6.19 5.12
C ALA A 72 20.63 -6.57 6.60
N PRO A 73 20.41 -5.65 7.56
CA PRO A 73 20.36 -6.02 8.97
C PRO A 73 19.22 -7.03 9.20
N ALA A 74 19.53 -8.16 9.85
CA ALA A 74 18.56 -9.23 10.08
C ALA A 74 17.33 -8.73 10.85
N ASP A 75 17.53 -7.85 11.84
CA ASP A 75 16.45 -7.29 12.66
C ASP A 75 15.50 -6.37 11.89
N CYS A 76 15.84 -5.96 10.67
CA CYS A 76 14.95 -5.18 9.81
C CYS A 76 13.87 -6.03 9.14
N LEU A 77 14.01 -7.36 9.14
CA LEU A 77 13.01 -8.29 8.58
C LEU A 77 12.62 -7.92 7.15
N ARG A 78 13.63 -7.65 6.32
CA ARG A 78 13.42 -7.16 4.95
C ARG A 78 13.32 -8.33 3.99
N SER A 79 12.28 -8.33 3.15
CA SER A 79 12.07 -9.34 2.12
C SER A 79 12.55 -8.85 0.75
N SER A 80 13.08 -9.75 -0.07
CA SER A 80 13.29 -9.50 -1.50
C SER A 80 11.98 -9.41 -2.30
N GLU A 81 10.85 -9.81 -1.68
CA GLU A 81 9.51 -9.79 -2.28
C GLU A 81 8.61 -8.72 -1.64
N ASN A 82 9.19 -7.73 -0.99
CA ASN A 82 8.45 -6.54 -0.55
C ASN A 82 8.11 -5.62 -1.73
N TYR A 83 7.11 -4.72 -1.57
CA TYR A 83 6.66 -3.87 -2.67
C TYR A 83 7.77 -3.01 -3.29
N PRO A 84 8.76 -2.46 -2.53
CA PRO A 84 9.83 -1.70 -3.15
C PRO A 84 10.71 -2.55 -4.09
N SER A 85 11.01 -3.79 -3.69
CA SER A 85 11.80 -4.71 -4.50
C SER A 85 11.03 -5.15 -5.76
N LEU A 86 9.72 -5.39 -5.64
CA LEU A 86 8.85 -5.72 -6.76
C LEU A 86 8.77 -4.56 -7.76
N THR A 87 8.47 -3.36 -7.30
CA THR A 87 8.42 -2.15 -8.14
C THR A 87 9.77 -1.86 -8.79
N ALA A 88 10.88 -2.00 -8.04
CA ALA A 88 12.21 -1.79 -8.62
C ALA A 88 12.52 -2.77 -9.75
N ARG A 89 12.15 -4.05 -9.60
CA ARG A 89 12.30 -5.06 -10.66
C ARG A 89 11.42 -4.75 -11.87
N ALA A 90 10.16 -4.41 -11.66
CA ALA A 90 9.21 -4.11 -12.74
C ALA A 90 9.64 -2.90 -13.58
N LEU A 91 10.22 -1.89 -12.94
CA LEU A 91 10.61 -0.63 -13.59
C LEU A 91 12.10 -0.55 -13.93
N GLY A 92 12.91 -1.58 -13.63
CA GLY A 92 14.35 -1.60 -13.88
C GLY A 92 15.13 -0.56 -13.05
N LEU A 93 14.66 -0.23 -11.83
CA LEU A 93 15.26 0.78 -10.96
C LEU A 93 16.35 0.19 -10.06
N GLN A 94 17.35 1.00 -9.72
CA GLN A 94 18.34 0.65 -8.73
C GLN A 94 17.82 1.01 -7.33
N LEU A 95 17.41 -0.01 -6.57
CA LEU A 95 16.82 0.14 -5.24
C LEU A 95 17.90 0.19 -4.16
N VAL A 96 17.75 1.15 -3.25
CA VAL A 96 18.37 1.18 -1.92
C VAL A 96 17.24 1.10 -0.90
N ASP A 97 16.91 -0.10 -0.47
CA ASP A 97 15.89 -0.33 0.55
C ASP A 97 16.51 -0.24 1.95
N VAL A 98 16.06 0.72 2.74
CA VAL A 98 16.46 0.91 4.14
C VAL A 98 15.28 0.85 5.10
N SER A 99 14.13 0.33 4.64
CA SER A 99 13.00 0.03 5.50
C SER A 99 13.37 -0.97 6.59
N CYS A 100 12.71 -0.92 7.74
CA CYS A 100 13.06 -1.76 8.86
C CYS A 100 11.84 -2.07 9.73
N GLY A 101 11.64 -3.31 10.07
CA GLY A 101 10.56 -3.75 10.97
C GLY A 101 10.57 -2.95 12.27
N GLY A 102 9.40 -2.50 12.72
CA GLY A 102 9.26 -1.70 13.94
C GLY A 102 9.73 -0.24 13.87
N ALA A 103 10.21 0.24 12.71
CA ALA A 103 10.67 1.62 12.58
C ALA A 103 9.56 2.63 12.87
N THR A 104 9.90 3.69 13.59
CA THR A 104 9.09 4.88 13.80
C THR A 104 9.62 6.05 12.96
N THR A 105 8.91 7.15 12.91
CA THR A 105 9.39 8.38 12.26
C THR A 105 10.73 8.84 12.82
N ASP A 106 11.01 8.61 14.11
CA ASP A 106 12.29 8.95 14.74
C ASP A 106 13.46 8.14 14.14
N ASN A 107 13.21 6.92 13.63
CA ASN A 107 14.23 6.08 13.01
C ASN A 107 14.60 6.52 11.58
N VAL A 108 13.83 7.41 10.99
CA VAL A 108 14.27 8.08 9.77
C VAL A 108 15.44 9.01 10.07
N ASP A 109 15.44 9.70 11.23
CA ASP A 109 16.47 10.65 11.65
C ASP A 109 17.60 10.00 12.47
N ARG A 110 17.29 8.94 13.21
CA ARG A 110 18.19 8.30 14.18
C ARG A 110 18.36 6.81 13.90
N ALA A 111 19.48 6.26 14.32
CA ALA A 111 19.70 4.81 14.28
C ALA A 111 18.60 4.09 15.08
N GLN A 112 18.08 2.99 14.53
CA GLN A 112 17.08 2.15 15.20
C GLN A 112 17.72 1.21 16.21
N GLY A 113 18.98 0.83 15.97
CA GLY A 113 19.75 -0.06 16.82
C GLY A 113 21.19 -0.17 16.35
N ALA A 114 21.97 -1.02 17.00
CA ALA A 114 23.35 -1.32 16.59
C ALA A 114 23.34 -1.90 15.17
N GLY A 115 24.11 -1.31 14.26
CA GLY A 115 24.16 -1.76 12.86
C GLY A 115 22.96 -1.36 12.00
N ILE A 116 21.97 -0.63 12.53
CA ILE A 116 20.80 -0.13 11.81
C ILE A 116 20.86 1.40 11.80
N PRO A 117 21.50 2.01 10.79
CA PRO A 117 21.65 3.46 10.72
C PRO A 117 20.32 4.17 10.46
N ALA A 118 20.28 5.47 10.72
CA ALA A 118 19.15 6.33 10.36
C ALA A 118 18.80 6.15 8.88
N GLN A 119 17.51 5.93 8.56
CA GLN A 119 17.08 5.63 7.19
C GLN A 119 17.43 6.76 6.21
N ARG A 120 17.35 8.03 6.66
CA ARG A 120 17.75 9.20 5.85
C ARG A 120 19.20 9.18 5.40
N SER A 121 20.07 8.36 6.01
CA SER A 121 21.46 8.23 5.59
C SER A 121 21.63 7.64 4.19
N ALA A 122 20.63 6.97 3.66
CA ALA A 122 20.59 6.47 2.29
C ALA A 122 20.28 7.55 1.23
N LEU A 123 19.64 8.65 1.64
CA LEU A 123 19.25 9.73 0.74
C LEU A 123 20.47 10.50 0.21
N ARG A 124 20.44 10.83 -1.07
CA ARG A 124 21.48 11.59 -1.80
C ARG A 124 20.83 12.67 -2.65
N ARG A 125 21.58 13.69 -3.00
CA ARG A 125 21.11 14.73 -3.95
C ARG A 125 20.74 14.16 -5.32
N THR A 126 21.31 13.01 -5.67
CA THR A 126 21.05 12.26 -6.91
C THR A 126 19.94 11.22 -6.77
N THR A 127 19.31 11.08 -5.60
CA THR A 127 18.13 10.22 -5.43
C THR A 127 17.00 10.78 -6.29
N ALA A 128 16.44 9.94 -7.15
CA ALA A 128 15.41 10.35 -8.09
C ALA A 128 13.99 9.97 -7.64
N LEU A 129 13.88 8.88 -6.90
CA LEU A 129 12.62 8.36 -6.37
C LEU A 129 12.77 8.02 -4.89
N VAL A 130 11.77 8.40 -4.10
CA VAL A 130 11.64 8.00 -2.69
C VAL A 130 10.23 7.48 -2.46
N THR A 131 10.12 6.30 -1.84
CA THR A 131 8.87 5.87 -1.22
C THR A 131 9.03 5.84 0.29
N ILE A 132 7.96 6.16 1.03
CA ILE A 132 7.96 6.13 2.48
C ILE A 132 6.61 5.66 3.03
N GLY A 133 6.63 4.52 3.76
CA GLY A 133 5.49 3.99 4.50
C GLY A 133 5.85 3.92 5.98
N ILE A 134 5.40 4.90 6.78
CA ILE A 134 5.84 5.09 8.16
C ILE A 134 4.76 5.74 9.02
N GLY A 135 4.77 5.48 10.34
CA GLY A 135 3.90 6.15 11.30
C GLY A 135 3.00 5.21 12.10
N GLY A 136 2.78 3.98 11.63
CA GLY A 136 2.00 2.97 12.35
C GLY A 136 2.61 2.61 13.71
N ASN A 137 3.93 2.51 13.79
CA ASN A 137 4.64 2.25 15.05
C ASN A 137 4.65 3.47 15.98
N ASP A 138 4.62 4.70 15.47
CA ASP A 138 4.45 5.91 16.27
C ASP A 138 3.09 5.95 16.99
N LEU A 139 2.06 5.38 16.35
CA LEU A 139 0.75 5.18 16.95
C LEU A 139 0.73 4.04 17.97
N GLY A 140 1.73 3.16 17.95
CA GLY A 140 1.77 1.96 18.78
C GLY A 140 0.80 0.88 18.31
N PHE A 141 0.65 0.71 16.99
CA PHE A 141 -0.36 -0.16 16.38
C PHE A 141 -0.38 -1.59 16.93
N SER A 142 0.80 -2.21 17.13
CA SER A 142 0.90 -3.57 17.71
C SER A 142 0.35 -3.63 19.14
N THR A 143 0.64 -2.62 19.97
CA THR A 143 0.13 -2.48 21.33
C THR A 143 -1.39 -2.26 21.30
N LEU A 144 -1.87 -1.43 20.37
CA LEU A 144 -3.28 -1.16 20.16
C LEU A 144 -4.03 -2.45 19.80
N ALA A 145 -3.52 -3.21 18.84
CA ALA A 145 -4.12 -4.48 18.43
C ALA A 145 -4.18 -5.48 19.62
N THR A 146 -3.09 -5.60 20.38
CA THR A 146 -3.03 -6.48 21.56
C THR A 146 -4.00 -6.03 22.65
N ASN A 147 -4.06 -4.74 22.96
CA ASN A 147 -4.93 -4.20 24.00
C ASN A 147 -6.41 -4.31 23.63
N CYS A 148 -6.74 -4.19 22.36
CA CYS A 148 -8.11 -4.27 21.85
C CYS A 148 -8.59 -5.70 21.57
N ALA A 149 -7.69 -6.69 21.55
CA ALA A 149 -8.08 -8.08 21.40
C ALA A 149 -9.00 -8.50 22.56
N SER A 150 -10.20 -8.97 22.20
CA SER A 150 -11.26 -9.34 23.17
C SER A 150 -11.51 -10.83 23.25
N TYR A 151 -10.81 -11.61 22.41
CA TYR A 151 -10.95 -13.06 22.33
C TYR A 151 -9.58 -13.74 22.35
N THR A 152 -9.56 -14.91 22.99
CA THR A 152 -8.47 -15.90 22.84
C THR A 152 -9.02 -17.11 22.10
N PRO A 153 -8.18 -18.09 21.73
CA PRO A 153 -8.65 -19.38 21.21
C PRO A 153 -9.67 -20.09 22.12
N TRP A 154 -9.73 -19.72 23.39
CA TRP A 154 -10.59 -20.33 24.43
C TRP A 154 -11.87 -19.52 24.67
N GLY A 155 -12.09 -18.38 24.02
CA GLY A 155 -13.28 -17.55 24.16
C GLY A 155 -13.00 -16.09 24.57
N PRO A 156 -14.04 -15.32 24.92
CA PRO A 156 -13.91 -13.91 25.27
C PRO A 156 -13.15 -13.73 26.58
N THR A 157 -12.11 -12.87 26.57
CA THR A 157 -11.24 -12.62 27.74
C THR A 157 -11.67 -11.44 28.60
N ARG A 158 -12.46 -10.51 28.03
CA ARG A 158 -12.80 -9.23 28.68
C ARG A 158 -14.29 -8.90 28.50
N VAL A 159 -15.14 -9.51 29.33
CA VAL A 159 -16.58 -9.20 29.33
C VAL A 159 -16.80 -7.76 29.81
N GLY A 160 -17.61 -6.98 29.08
CA GLY A 160 -17.92 -5.58 29.44
C GLY A 160 -16.81 -4.55 29.14
N TRP A 161 -15.65 -4.97 28.65
CA TRP A 161 -14.57 -4.07 28.26
C TRP A 161 -14.78 -3.54 26.81
N SER A 162 -14.39 -2.30 26.56
CA SER A 162 -14.43 -1.67 25.23
C SER A 162 -13.10 -0.99 24.96
N CYS A 163 -12.54 -1.26 23.81
CA CYS A 163 -11.32 -0.62 23.34
C CYS A 163 -11.50 0.90 23.25
N GLN A 164 -12.62 1.36 22.69
CA GLN A 164 -12.93 2.80 22.62
C GLN A 164 -12.98 3.43 24.01
N ALA A 165 -13.65 2.80 24.98
CA ALA A 165 -13.72 3.33 26.34
C ALA A 165 -12.35 3.40 27.02
N HIS A 166 -11.48 2.41 26.76
CA HIS A 166 -10.10 2.38 27.28
C HIS A 166 -9.26 3.55 26.76
N TYR A 167 -9.42 3.89 25.48
CA TYR A 167 -8.66 4.98 24.85
C TYR A 167 -9.39 6.34 24.89
N THR A 168 -10.50 6.43 25.63
CA THR A 168 -11.23 7.70 25.85
C THR A 168 -11.10 8.11 27.30
N THR A 169 -10.40 9.18 27.59
CA THR A 169 -10.22 9.73 28.94
C THR A 169 -10.75 11.16 28.99
N GLY A 170 -11.65 11.43 29.95
CA GLY A 170 -12.24 12.76 30.06
C GLY A 170 -13.01 13.23 28.81
N GLY A 171 -13.56 12.28 28.04
CA GLY A 171 -14.25 12.57 26.78
C GLY A 171 -13.33 12.79 25.58
N VAL A 172 -12.01 12.68 25.75
CA VAL A 172 -11.02 12.88 24.68
C VAL A 172 -10.56 11.53 24.13
N ASP A 173 -10.69 11.33 22.83
CA ASP A 173 -10.11 10.18 22.11
C ASP A 173 -8.58 10.37 22.01
N GLN A 174 -7.85 9.60 22.82
CA GLN A 174 -6.38 9.64 22.87
C GLN A 174 -5.73 9.19 21.55
N LEU A 175 -6.36 8.29 20.80
CA LEU A 175 -5.82 7.82 19.52
C LEU A 175 -5.97 8.88 18.44
N SER A 176 -7.06 9.64 18.42
CA SER A 176 -7.17 10.81 17.53
C SER A 176 -6.06 11.84 17.80
N THR A 177 -5.73 12.08 19.06
CA THR A 177 -4.61 12.96 19.43
C THR A 177 -3.27 12.38 19.00
N ALA A 178 -3.07 11.07 19.16
CA ALA A 178 -1.84 10.37 18.72
C ALA A 178 -1.69 10.42 17.20
N VAL A 179 -2.74 10.16 16.43
CA VAL A 179 -2.74 10.25 14.97
C VAL A 179 -2.37 11.66 14.49
N ALA A 180 -2.91 12.71 15.11
CA ALA A 180 -2.54 14.09 14.77
C ALA A 180 -1.04 14.35 14.96
N ARG A 181 -0.44 13.83 16.04
CA ARG A 181 1.02 13.92 16.27
C ARG A 181 1.81 13.14 15.21
N VAL A 182 1.34 11.97 14.80
CA VAL A 182 1.96 11.18 13.70
C VAL A 182 1.99 12.02 12.42
N GLY A 183 0.90 12.68 12.05
CA GLY A 183 0.85 13.56 10.89
C GLY A 183 1.93 14.66 10.92
N VAL A 184 2.12 15.31 12.09
CA VAL A 184 3.17 16.33 12.27
C VAL A 184 4.57 15.72 12.14
N LYS A 185 4.81 14.54 12.73
CA LYS A 185 6.10 13.84 12.63
C LYS A 185 6.41 13.45 11.18
N VAL A 186 5.44 12.91 10.45
CA VAL A 186 5.60 12.53 9.03
C VAL A 186 5.90 13.77 8.18
N ALA A 187 5.23 14.90 8.41
CA ALA A 187 5.56 16.15 7.72
C ALA A 187 7.03 16.57 7.97
N GLY A 188 7.54 16.40 9.20
CA GLY A 188 8.95 16.61 9.54
C GLY A 188 9.89 15.67 8.80
N VAL A 189 9.51 14.42 8.63
CA VAL A 189 10.28 13.44 7.84
C VAL A 189 10.32 13.84 6.36
N LEU A 190 9.19 14.25 5.78
CA LEU A 190 9.13 14.70 4.38
C LEU A 190 10.01 15.93 4.13
N ALA A 191 10.07 16.86 5.09
CA ALA A 191 10.99 18.01 5.02
C ALA A 191 12.47 17.55 4.96
N GLN A 192 12.86 16.55 5.76
CA GLN A 192 14.22 15.99 5.73
C GLN A 192 14.52 15.26 4.41
N VAL A 193 13.54 14.54 3.84
CA VAL A 193 13.67 13.92 2.52
C VAL A 193 13.93 15.00 1.47
N ARG A 194 13.16 16.07 1.49
CA ARG A 194 13.27 17.19 0.56
C ARG A 194 14.62 17.91 0.67
N GLU A 195 15.13 18.09 1.89
CA GLU A 195 16.44 18.69 2.14
C GLU A 195 17.58 17.86 1.52
N ARG A 196 17.53 16.52 1.70
CA ARG A 196 18.60 15.63 1.24
C ARG A 196 18.51 15.25 -0.23
N SER A 197 17.30 15.20 -0.75
CA SER A 197 16.97 14.73 -2.11
C SER A 197 16.00 15.71 -2.79
N PRO A 198 16.40 16.98 -3.02
CA PRO A 198 15.48 18.03 -3.46
C PRO A 198 14.87 17.79 -4.84
N GLY A 199 15.49 16.94 -5.67
CA GLY A 199 15.01 16.56 -6.99
C GLY A 199 14.19 15.27 -7.02
N ALA A 200 14.05 14.59 -5.89
CA ALA A 200 13.35 13.31 -5.83
C ALA A 200 11.83 13.47 -6.02
N LYS A 201 11.23 12.53 -6.74
CA LYS A 201 9.78 12.28 -6.66
C LYS A 201 9.52 11.47 -5.39
N VAL A 202 8.62 11.97 -4.55
CA VAL A 202 8.33 11.34 -3.26
C VAL A 202 6.90 10.82 -3.26
N PHE A 203 6.75 9.54 -2.89
CA PHE A 203 5.47 8.87 -2.74
C PHE A 203 5.32 8.41 -1.28
N VAL A 204 4.34 8.96 -0.59
CA VAL A 204 3.94 8.54 0.76
C VAL A 204 2.95 7.41 0.63
N ILE A 205 3.30 6.25 1.16
CA ILE A 205 2.53 5.02 1.02
C ILE A 205 1.58 4.89 2.21
N GLY A 206 0.28 4.85 1.94
CA GLY A 206 -0.74 4.55 2.95
C GLY A 206 -0.71 3.10 3.40
N TYR A 207 -1.36 2.81 4.51
CA TYR A 207 -1.56 1.43 4.99
C TYR A 207 -2.78 0.82 4.30
N PRO A 208 -2.69 -0.44 3.84
CA PRO A 208 -3.86 -1.17 3.36
C PRO A 208 -4.84 -1.43 4.51
N ASP A 209 -6.12 -1.62 4.21
CA ASP A 209 -7.14 -1.96 5.20
C ASP A 209 -6.84 -3.33 5.83
N ILE A 210 -6.55 -3.33 7.12
CA ILE A 210 -6.34 -4.55 7.90
C ILE A 210 -7.68 -5.16 8.28
N LEU A 211 -8.65 -4.30 8.61
CA LEU A 211 -9.96 -4.67 9.09
C LEU A 211 -10.99 -4.62 7.95
N PRO A 212 -11.98 -5.53 7.94
CA PRO A 212 -13.01 -5.47 6.91
C PRO A 212 -13.81 -4.17 7.02
N PRO A 213 -14.23 -3.55 5.89
CA PRO A 213 -14.85 -2.21 5.90
C PRO A 213 -16.18 -2.19 6.65
N THR A 214 -16.85 -3.33 6.71
CA THR A 214 -18.15 -3.51 7.39
C THR A 214 -18.23 -4.86 8.10
N GLY A 215 -19.29 -5.07 8.87
CA GLY A 215 -19.58 -6.37 9.47
C GLY A 215 -18.89 -6.65 10.80
N SER A 216 -19.04 -7.87 11.27
CA SER A 216 -18.67 -8.31 12.61
C SER A 216 -17.22 -8.82 12.75
N GLY A 217 -16.42 -8.71 11.69
CA GLY A 217 -15.10 -9.33 11.66
C GLY A 217 -15.16 -10.83 11.36
N CYS A 218 -14.05 -11.52 11.58
CA CYS A 218 -13.87 -12.90 11.17
C CYS A 218 -13.06 -13.66 12.23
N TRP A 219 -13.73 -14.04 13.29
CA TRP A 219 -13.13 -14.98 14.24
C TRP A 219 -12.79 -16.31 13.54
N PRO A 220 -11.61 -16.92 13.73
CA PRO A 220 -10.55 -16.53 14.68
C PRO A 220 -9.51 -15.55 14.10
N SER A 221 -9.55 -15.20 12.82
CA SER A 221 -8.53 -14.35 12.18
C SER A 221 -8.39 -12.99 12.88
N LEU A 222 -9.49 -12.37 13.28
CA LEU A 222 -9.51 -11.11 14.02
C LEU A 222 -10.23 -11.29 15.37
N PRO A 223 -9.51 -11.25 16.51
CA PRO A 223 -10.07 -11.49 17.85
C PRO A 223 -10.68 -10.21 18.45
N PHE A 224 -11.41 -9.44 17.67
CA PHE A 224 -12.02 -8.17 18.09
C PHE A 224 -13.54 -8.27 18.11
N ARG A 225 -14.19 -7.49 18.99
CA ARG A 225 -15.63 -7.31 19.01
C ARG A 225 -16.06 -6.30 17.94
N VAL A 226 -17.31 -6.38 17.50
CA VAL A 226 -17.88 -5.50 16.46
C VAL A 226 -17.69 -4.02 16.79
N GLY A 227 -17.97 -3.60 18.02
CA GLY A 227 -17.77 -2.21 18.45
C GLY A 227 -16.30 -1.77 18.39
N ASP A 228 -15.39 -2.65 18.79
CA ASP A 228 -13.94 -2.40 18.75
C ASP A 228 -13.42 -2.36 17.30
N LEU A 229 -13.95 -3.21 16.41
CA LEU A 229 -13.64 -3.16 14.98
C LEU A 229 -14.02 -1.80 14.36
N ASN A 230 -15.21 -1.30 14.67
CA ASN A 230 -15.65 0.02 14.16
C ASN A 230 -14.75 1.15 14.66
N PHE A 231 -14.35 1.10 15.92
CA PHE A 231 -13.43 2.07 16.49
C PHE A 231 -12.05 2.00 15.84
N LEU A 232 -11.48 0.80 15.68
CA LEU A 232 -10.17 0.57 15.07
C LEU A 232 -10.14 0.97 13.58
N ARG A 233 -11.19 0.66 12.81
CA ARG A 233 -11.34 1.16 11.42
C ARG A 233 -11.25 2.68 11.36
N GLY A 234 -11.93 3.36 12.31
CA GLY A 234 -11.85 4.81 12.41
C GLY A 234 -10.44 5.32 12.70
N VAL A 235 -9.65 4.58 13.49
CA VAL A 235 -8.23 4.91 13.76
C VAL A 235 -7.39 4.73 12.51
N GLU A 236 -7.55 3.61 11.81
CA GLU A 236 -6.85 3.29 10.56
C GLU A 236 -7.11 4.33 9.47
N ALA A 237 -8.38 4.67 9.24
CA ALA A 237 -8.77 5.71 8.28
C ALA A 237 -8.20 7.09 8.63
N ARG A 238 -8.19 7.47 9.92
CA ARG A 238 -7.59 8.73 10.36
C ARG A 238 -6.08 8.75 10.20
N LEU A 239 -5.38 7.63 10.41
CA LEU A 239 -3.95 7.53 10.16
C LEU A 239 -3.65 7.77 8.67
N ASN A 240 -4.33 7.08 7.78
CA ASN A 240 -4.17 7.24 6.32
C ASN A 240 -4.50 8.69 5.89
N ALA A 241 -5.54 9.31 6.45
CA ALA A 241 -5.86 10.72 6.19
C ALA A 241 -4.76 11.68 6.68
N ALA A 242 -4.12 11.40 7.82
CA ALA A 242 -3.01 12.19 8.33
C ALA A 242 -1.76 12.08 7.43
N LEU A 243 -1.47 10.87 6.91
CA LEU A 243 -0.40 10.65 5.94
C LEU A 243 -0.67 11.39 4.62
N ALA A 244 -1.89 11.30 4.10
CA ALA A 244 -2.32 12.02 2.89
C ALA A 244 -2.20 13.53 3.06
N SER A 245 -2.61 14.07 4.23
CA SER A 245 -2.49 15.50 4.53
C SER A 245 -1.02 15.94 4.64
N ALA A 246 -0.15 15.11 5.23
CA ALA A 246 1.28 15.42 5.32
C ALA A 246 1.93 15.43 3.93
N ALA A 247 1.61 14.46 3.06
CA ALA A 247 2.08 14.40 1.69
C ALA A 247 1.63 15.64 0.89
N ALA A 248 0.34 15.97 0.94
CA ALA A 248 -0.20 17.16 0.26
C ALA A 248 0.45 18.46 0.73
N GLY A 249 0.66 18.60 2.05
CA GLY A 249 1.33 19.76 2.65
C GLY A 249 2.79 19.93 2.21
N ALA A 250 3.47 18.82 1.91
CA ALA A 250 4.84 18.80 1.38
C ALA A 250 4.90 18.94 -0.16
N GLY A 251 3.78 18.91 -0.86
CA GLY A 251 3.73 18.83 -2.32
C GLY A 251 4.20 17.47 -2.87
N ASP A 252 4.07 16.42 -2.08
CA ASP A 252 4.42 15.05 -2.40
C ASP A 252 3.17 14.23 -2.77
N HIS A 253 3.36 13.05 -3.34
CA HIS A 253 2.26 12.19 -3.78
C HIS A 253 1.86 11.23 -2.65
N TYR A 254 0.58 11.17 -2.33
CA TYR A 254 0.03 10.11 -1.48
C TYR A 254 -0.43 8.94 -2.34
N VAL A 255 -0.10 7.73 -1.95
CA VAL A 255 -0.56 6.49 -2.59
C VAL A 255 -1.58 5.84 -1.68
N ASP A 256 -2.84 5.86 -2.08
CA ASP A 256 -3.93 5.24 -1.35
C ASP A 256 -3.83 3.71 -1.49
N MET A 257 -3.55 3.05 -0.38
CA MET A 257 -3.56 1.59 -0.28
C MET A 257 -4.84 1.05 0.34
N ALA A 258 -5.63 1.89 1.01
CA ALA A 258 -6.85 1.45 1.69
C ALA A 258 -7.96 1.10 0.69
N THR A 259 -8.30 2.01 -0.22
CA THR A 259 -9.38 1.80 -1.21
C THR A 259 -9.22 0.51 -2.03
N PRO A 260 -8.06 0.21 -2.65
CA PRO A 260 -7.90 -1.03 -3.39
C PRO A 260 -7.86 -2.29 -2.52
N SER A 261 -7.60 -2.17 -1.21
CA SER A 261 -7.54 -3.30 -0.27
C SER A 261 -8.85 -3.59 0.47
N GLU A 262 -9.88 -2.81 0.28
CA GLU A 262 -11.18 -2.86 1.01
C GLU A 262 -11.78 -4.27 1.09
N THR A 263 -11.67 -5.05 0.01
CA THR A 263 -12.15 -6.44 -0.06
C THR A 263 -11.07 -7.48 0.24
N HIS A 264 -9.87 -7.04 0.59
CA HIS A 264 -8.66 -7.86 0.77
C HIS A 264 -8.11 -7.82 2.20
N SER A 265 -8.94 -7.43 3.16
CA SER A 265 -8.56 -7.36 4.59
C SER A 265 -8.18 -8.73 5.16
N ALA A 266 -7.76 -8.76 6.42
CA ALA A 266 -7.46 -10.00 7.15
C ALA A 266 -8.66 -10.98 7.26
N CYS A 267 -9.87 -10.55 6.89
CA CYS A 267 -11.07 -11.39 6.82
C CYS A 267 -11.34 -11.98 5.43
N ALA A 268 -10.61 -11.58 4.41
CA ALA A 268 -10.76 -12.16 3.08
C ALA A 268 -10.23 -13.61 3.04
N ALA A 269 -10.61 -14.34 2.00
CA ALA A 269 -10.12 -15.71 1.81
C ALA A 269 -8.59 -15.71 1.69
N PRO A 270 -7.89 -16.76 2.18
CA PRO A 270 -6.42 -16.82 2.15
C PRO A 270 -5.77 -16.59 0.77
N ALA A 271 -6.48 -16.95 -0.30
CA ALA A 271 -5.99 -16.75 -1.67
C ALA A 271 -6.12 -15.30 -2.19
N THR A 272 -6.88 -14.45 -1.51
CA THR A 272 -7.20 -13.09 -1.98
C THR A 272 -6.88 -12.01 -0.96
N ARG A 273 -6.67 -12.35 0.31
CA ARG A 273 -6.30 -11.36 1.33
C ARG A 273 -4.94 -10.75 1.03
N TRP A 274 -4.76 -9.51 1.42
CA TRP A 274 -3.48 -8.82 1.36
C TRP A 274 -2.79 -8.77 2.72
N VAL A 275 -3.55 -8.96 3.79
CA VAL A 275 -3.08 -8.82 5.17
C VAL A 275 -3.42 -10.07 5.96
N GLU A 276 -2.46 -10.57 6.73
CA GLU A 276 -2.64 -11.72 7.60
C GLU A 276 -3.52 -11.40 8.81
N GLY A 277 -4.23 -12.42 9.30
CA GLY A 277 -4.97 -12.32 10.56
C GLY A 277 -4.04 -12.36 11.78
N VAL A 278 -4.64 -12.15 12.98
CA VAL A 278 -3.90 -12.25 14.26
C VAL A 278 -3.59 -13.71 14.59
N LEU A 279 -4.55 -14.60 14.39
CA LEU A 279 -4.39 -16.02 14.70
C LEU A 279 -4.11 -16.79 13.40
N HIS A 280 -3.13 -17.67 13.48
CA HIS A 280 -2.70 -18.52 12.36
C HIS A 280 -2.23 -17.75 11.10
N PRO A 281 -1.35 -16.74 11.23
CA PRO A 281 -0.73 -16.14 10.06
C PRO A 281 0.10 -17.21 9.34
N ALA A 282 -0.03 -17.29 8.01
CA ALA A 282 0.61 -18.34 7.22
C ALA A 282 1.82 -17.84 6.42
N GLN A 283 1.83 -16.59 5.99
CA GLN A 283 2.77 -16.07 5.00
C GLN A 283 3.46 -14.76 5.39
N SER A 284 3.10 -14.17 6.54
CA SER A 284 3.69 -12.94 7.06
C SER A 284 3.48 -12.86 8.56
N TYR A 285 3.87 -11.76 9.21
CA TYR A 285 3.54 -11.50 10.60
C TYR A 285 2.04 -11.18 10.77
N PRO A 286 1.47 -11.41 11.98
CA PRO A 286 0.09 -11.02 12.27
C PRO A 286 -0.18 -9.57 11.90
N LEU A 287 -1.32 -9.32 11.24
CA LEU A 287 -1.77 -8.00 10.79
C LEU A 287 -0.82 -7.29 9.80
N HIS A 288 0.08 -8.01 9.14
CA HIS A 288 0.99 -7.47 8.14
C HIS A 288 0.62 -7.95 6.74
N PRO A 289 0.99 -7.19 5.69
CA PRO A 289 0.84 -7.64 4.33
C PRO A 289 1.58 -8.96 4.09
N ASP A 290 0.93 -9.87 3.39
CA ASP A 290 1.54 -11.09 2.86
C ASP A 290 2.15 -10.86 1.46
N ALA A 291 2.65 -11.89 0.82
CA ALA A 291 3.24 -11.78 -0.51
C ALA A 291 2.24 -11.28 -1.57
N THR A 292 0.96 -11.67 -1.45
CA THR A 292 -0.13 -11.19 -2.32
C THR A 292 -0.35 -9.68 -2.10
N GLY A 293 -0.41 -9.26 -0.84
CA GLY A 293 -0.53 -7.85 -0.48
C GLY A 293 0.64 -7.01 -0.98
N MET A 294 1.88 -7.49 -0.82
CA MET A 294 3.06 -6.78 -1.32
C MET A 294 3.06 -6.63 -2.84
N ALA A 295 2.65 -7.68 -3.56
CA ALA A 295 2.53 -7.60 -5.03
C ALA A 295 1.43 -6.60 -5.44
N ALA A 296 0.31 -6.58 -4.76
CA ALA A 296 -0.75 -5.63 -5.01
C ALA A 296 -0.34 -4.19 -4.67
N MET A 297 0.34 -3.96 -3.55
CA MET A 297 0.88 -2.65 -3.17
C MET A 297 1.89 -2.13 -4.22
N ALA A 298 2.73 -3.02 -4.78
CA ALA A 298 3.63 -2.66 -5.88
C ALA A 298 2.85 -2.19 -7.11
N ALA A 299 1.82 -2.93 -7.53
CA ALA A 299 0.99 -2.56 -8.67
C ALA A 299 0.25 -1.23 -8.47
N VAL A 300 -0.26 -0.98 -7.25
CA VAL A 300 -0.89 0.31 -6.90
C VAL A 300 0.10 1.46 -6.98
N LEU A 301 1.32 1.27 -6.44
CA LEU A 301 2.39 2.27 -6.52
C LEU A 301 2.78 2.55 -7.99
N GLU A 302 2.97 1.51 -8.79
CA GLU A 302 3.31 1.65 -10.23
C GLU A 302 2.23 2.43 -10.98
N SER A 303 0.95 2.15 -10.73
CA SER A 303 -0.17 2.91 -11.30
C SER A 303 -0.17 4.38 -10.86
N ALA A 304 0.13 4.65 -9.59
CA ALA A 304 0.26 6.01 -9.07
C ALA A 304 1.44 6.76 -9.73
N MET A 305 2.57 6.08 -9.93
CA MET A 305 3.73 6.64 -10.63
C MET A 305 3.41 6.98 -12.09
N GLU A 306 2.68 6.09 -12.79
CA GLU A 306 2.22 6.35 -14.15
C GLU A 306 1.31 7.57 -14.24
N SER A 307 0.35 7.69 -13.33
CA SER A 307 -0.61 8.80 -13.32
C SER A 307 0.06 10.16 -13.10
N THR A 308 1.20 10.19 -12.43
CA THR A 308 2.02 11.40 -12.20
C THR A 308 3.06 11.65 -13.29
N GLY A 309 3.09 10.82 -14.33
CA GLY A 309 4.09 10.89 -15.40
C GLY A 309 5.51 10.52 -14.93
N THR A 310 5.60 9.71 -13.87
CA THR A 310 6.85 9.23 -13.28
C THR A 310 7.04 7.77 -13.69
N ARG A 311 8.00 7.47 -14.55
CA ARG A 311 8.42 6.11 -14.96
C ARG A 311 9.93 6.02 -15.07
#